data_2bd101381b953ebf3689fbde8e9b9487
#
_entry.id   2bd101381b953ebf3689fbde8e9b9487
#
_cell.length_a   1.000
_cell.length_b   1.000
_cell.length_c   1.000
_cell.angle_alpha   90.00
_cell.angle_beta   90.00
_cell.angle_gamma   90.00
#
_symmetry.space_group_name_H-M   'P 1'
#
loop_
_entity.id
_entity.type
_entity.pdbx_description
1 polymer ?
#
loop_
_entity_poly.entity_id
_entity_poly.type
_entity_poly.pdbx_seq_one_letter_code
_entity_poly.pdbx_strand_id
1 'polypeptide(L)'
;MKNSKLYLALLLVTIFCAALLCGCGSGSGAAVPEDTATKIELTGDGATFTGGGVAVNGSVVTISAAGEYSVSGTLDNGQIVINTGDEAMKVTLTLNNASITCLDAPAIMVEKADKLKLVLADGSENAVTSGVEGTAPAADASGAAIFSKDDLDIEGSGKLTVNGYINNGIASKNDLKVQGGYVTVNAVNNGLRGADSVQIEAGTLVISAGNDGIKSATTDKDGKGFITVSGGDVTVSASGDGIDAATTLDITGGTLRVDTLGDGVDASSKALKAETSISISGGELELNSIDAAVRCVADVNISGGSIYISSAADGIQAGKNINGFPSETGTATISGGSLFISSAKRAIDAKDSLSITGGTVFALSGAKKALEAEADGQPYVSYKFSGSAGNDVQFGELATVTAKYDFTSILFSSSELASGAEYTVICGQRSETVTA
;
A
#
# COMPACT_ATOMS: atom_id res chain seq x y z
N MET A 1 -56.86 16.37 6.50
CA MET A 1 -57.01 15.85 7.88
C MET A 1 -56.23 14.54 7.91
N LYS A 2 -55.21 14.46 8.53
CA LYS A 2 -54.50 14.31 9.77
C LYS A 2 -53.01 14.07 9.49
N ASN A 3 -52.22 14.95 10.02
CA ASN A 3 -50.75 14.79 10.17
C ASN A 3 -50.44 13.65 11.14
N SER A 4 -49.36 12.90 10.86
CA SER A 4 -48.63 12.21 11.92
C SER A 4 -47.13 12.39 11.71
N LYS A 5 -46.53 13.17 12.59
CA LYS A 5 -45.11 13.38 12.75
C LYS A 5 -44.49 12.14 13.38
N LEU A 6 -43.46 11.60 12.78
CA LEU A 6 -42.68 10.52 13.38
C LEU A 6 -41.54 11.17 14.20
N TYR A 7 -41.47 10.90 15.48
CA TYR A 7 -40.45 11.39 16.39
C TYR A 7 -39.20 10.50 16.34
N LEU A 8 -38.08 11.17 16.18
CA LEU A 8 -36.74 10.57 16.31
C LEU A 8 -36.45 10.38 17.81
N ALA A 9 -36.34 9.16 18.28
CA ALA A 9 -35.97 8.83 19.65
C ALA A 9 -34.44 8.78 19.77
N LEU A 10 -33.89 9.76 20.49
CA LEU A 10 -32.48 9.82 20.91
C LEU A 10 -32.34 8.93 22.14
N LEU A 11 -31.60 7.83 22.05
CA LEU A 11 -31.30 6.95 23.17
C LEU A 11 -29.99 7.41 23.82
N LEU A 12 -30.12 8.07 24.99
CA LEU A 12 -29.02 8.39 25.90
C LEU A 12 -28.72 7.15 26.75
N VAL A 13 -27.54 6.56 26.60
CA VAL A 13 -27.02 5.55 27.51
C VAL A 13 -26.26 6.24 28.64
N THR A 14 -26.85 6.30 29.82
CA THR A 14 -26.20 6.73 31.06
C THR A 14 -25.43 5.54 31.65
N ILE A 15 -24.12 5.66 31.75
CA ILE A 15 -23.27 4.72 32.50
C ILE A 15 -23.36 5.04 33.96
N PHE A 16 -23.85 4.08 34.75
CA PHE A 16 -23.95 4.14 36.18
C PHE A 16 -22.63 3.65 36.82
N CYS A 17 -21.84 4.57 37.37
CA CYS A 17 -20.70 4.22 38.22
C CYS A 17 -21.19 3.78 39.60
N ALA A 18 -21.12 2.50 39.87
CA ALA A 18 -21.27 1.98 41.25
C ALA A 18 -19.88 1.87 41.87
N ALA A 19 -19.56 2.78 42.77
CA ALA A 19 -18.44 2.67 43.70
C ALA A 19 -18.79 1.68 44.80
N LEU A 20 -18.12 0.54 44.85
CA LEU A 20 -18.08 -0.32 46.04
C LEU A 20 -16.74 -0.10 46.75
N LEU A 21 -16.84 0.63 47.85
CA LEU A 21 -15.82 0.65 48.91
C LEU A 21 -15.99 -0.61 49.77
N CYS A 22 -15.02 -1.48 49.80
CA CYS A 22 -14.89 -2.45 50.86
C CYS A 22 -13.45 -2.95 51.03
N GLY A 23 -12.89 -2.78 52.17
CA GLY A 23 -12.00 -3.74 52.80
C GLY A 23 -10.50 -3.51 52.65
N CYS A 24 -9.89 -2.97 53.69
CA CYS A 24 -8.45 -3.12 53.95
C CYS A 24 -8.08 -4.62 54.02
N GLY A 25 -7.23 -5.04 53.05
CA GLY A 25 -6.46 -6.25 53.12
C GLY A 25 -5.03 -5.91 52.78
N SER A 26 -4.12 -6.07 53.73
CA SER A 26 -2.68 -6.01 53.52
C SER A 26 -2.26 -7.14 52.59
N GLY A 27 -2.24 -6.88 51.30
CA GLY A 27 -1.73 -7.76 50.24
C GLY A 27 -0.47 -7.12 49.67
N SER A 28 0.62 -7.87 49.69
CA SER A 28 1.92 -7.63 49.07
C SER A 28 1.75 -6.88 47.75
N GLY A 29 2.38 -5.70 47.67
CA GLY A 29 2.48 -4.97 46.40
C GLY A 29 3.02 -5.91 45.32
N ALA A 30 2.18 -6.18 44.32
CA ALA A 30 2.69 -6.73 43.09
C ALA A 30 3.68 -5.71 42.57
N ALA A 31 4.96 -6.08 42.51
CA ALA A 31 5.98 -5.28 41.86
C ALA A 31 5.47 -4.96 40.44
N VAL A 32 5.43 -3.69 40.09
CA VAL A 32 5.32 -3.27 38.68
C VAL A 32 6.42 -4.03 37.95
N PRO A 33 6.13 -4.75 36.85
CA PRO A 33 7.19 -5.46 36.15
C PRO A 33 8.28 -4.45 35.85
N GLU A 34 9.48 -4.71 36.36
CA GLU A 34 10.65 -3.92 35.93
C GLU A 34 10.72 -4.03 34.43
N ASP A 35 10.90 -2.87 33.74
CA ASP A 35 11.20 -2.79 32.33
C ASP A 35 12.46 -3.61 32.07
N THR A 36 12.29 -4.83 31.58
CA THR A 36 13.36 -5.82 31.38
C THR A 36 14.16 -5.56 30.11
N ALA A 37 13.74 -4.57 29.30
CA ALA A 37 14.40 -4.24 28.05
C ALA A 37 15.82 -3.72 28.30
N THR A 38 16.79 -4.22 27.53
CA THR A 38 18.13 -3.63 27.45
C THR A 38 18.02 -2.24 26.84
N LYS A 39 18.47 -1.21 27.58
CA LYS A 39 18.41 0.18 27.11
C LYS A 39 19.73 0.57 26.44
N ILE A 40 19.60 1.14 25.26
CA ILE A 40 20.72 1.63 24.43
C ILE A 40 20.51 3.12 24.23
N GLU A 41 21.46 3.93 24.67
CA GLU A 41 21.46 5.38 24.46
C GLU A 41 22.58 5.74 23.48
N LEU A 42 22.19 6.25 22.32
CA LEU A 42 23.08 6.69 21.25
C LEU A 42 23.66 8.07 21.61
N THR A 43 24.99 8.25 21.38
CA THR A 43 25.75 9.40 21.88
C THR A 43 26.49 10.17 20.79
N GLY A 44 26.02 10.13 19.55
CA GLY A 44 26.65 10.76 18.38
C GLY A 44 27.59 9.79 17.65
N ASP A 45 28.70 9.43 18.25
CA ASP A 45 29.74 8.58 17.67
C ASP A 45 29.79 7.17 18.27
N GLY A 46 28.87 6.82 19.16
CA GLY A 46 28.78 5.54 19.82
C GLY A 46 27.48 5.37 20.60
N ALA A 47 27.51 4.49 21.60
CA ALA A 47 26.36 4.27 22.48
C ALA A 47 26.81 3.82 23.88
N THR A 48 25.94 4.07 24.86
CA THR A 48 25.99 3.43 26.18
C THR A 48 24.80 2.48 26.30
N PHE A 49 24.89 1.47 27.15
CA PHE A 49 23.80 0.54 27.35
C PHE A 49 23.76 0.01 28.80
N THR A 50 22.54 -0.44 29.18
CA THR A 50 22.29 -1.14 30.45
C THR A 50 21.57 -2.44 30.13
N GLY A 51 22.03 -3.56 30.63
CA GLY A 51 21.54 -4.90 30.31
C GLY A 51 22.55 -5.72 29.54
N GLY A 52 22.13 -6.77 28.86
CA GLY A 52 22.98 -7.71 28.16
C GLY A 52 22.73 -7.81 26.67
N GLY A 53 23.55 -8.60 25.97
CA GLY A 53 23.37 -8.88 24.55
C GLY A 53 23.75 -7.75 23.60
N VAL A 54 24.46 -6.72 24.08
CA VAL A 54 24.93 -5.57 23.29
C VAL A 54 26.43 -5.44 23.37
N ALA A 55 27.05 -5.12 22.25
CA ALA A 55 28.45 -4.70 22.15
C ALA A 55 28.55 -3.42 21.35
N VAL A 56 29.43 -2.51 21.75
CA VAL A 56 29.67 -1.24 21.04
C VAL A 56 31.12 -1.20 20.61
N ASN A 57 31.36 -0.96 19.33
CA ASN A 57 32.68 -0.79 18.76
C ASN A 57 32.69 0.45 17.85
N GLY A 58 33.18 1.57 18.40
CA GLY A 58 33.03 2.88 17.79
C GLY A 58 31.54 3.20 17.56
N SER A 59 31.16 3.55 16.36
CA SER A 59 29.77 3.86 15.98
C SER A 59 28.95 2.63 15.57
N VAL A 60 29.45 1.41 15.77
CA VAL A 60 28.70 0.18 15.49
C VAL A 60 28.16 -0.43 16.79
N VAL A 61 26.86 -0.51 16.91
CA VAL A 61 26.13 -1.13 18.02
C VAL A 61 25.64 -2.49 17.58
N THR A 62 26.17 -3.56 18.15
CA THR A 62 25.80 -4.94 17.82
C THR A 62 24.89 -5.55 18.87
N ILE A 63 23.73 -6.00 18.46
CA ILE A 63 22.80 -6.81 19.25
C ILE A 63 23.05 -8.27 18.91
N SER A 64 23.52 -9.05 19.90
CA SER A 64 24.01 -10.43 19.70
C SER A 64 23.18 -11.50 20.41
N ALA A 65 22.06 -11.12 21.02
CA ALA A 65 21.17 -12.06 21.71
C ALA A 65 19.71 -11.75 21.41
N ALA A 66 18.86 -12.79 21.52
CA ALA A 66 17.41 -12.59 21.54
C ALA A 66 17.00 -11.75 22.74
N GLY A 67 15.93 -10.98 22.61
CA GLY A 67 15.40 -10.16 23.70
C GLY A 67 14.75 -8.88 23.23
N GLU A 68 14.46 -8.03 24.23
CA GLU A 68 13.85 -6.72 24.04
C GLU A 68 14.89 -5.63 24.26
N TYR A 69 14.99 -4.71 23.32
CA TYR A 69 15.94 -3.60 23.32
C TYR A 69 15.17 -2.30 23.06
N SER A 70 15.52 -1.25 23.81
CA SER A 70 15.00 0.10 23.59
C SER A 70 16.13 1.04 23.23
N VAL A 71 16.00 1.74 22.12
CA VAL A 71 17.01 2.65 21.58
C VAL A 71 16.49 4.07 21.61
N SER A 72 17.33 4.99 22.13
CA SER A 72 17.08 6.44 22.13
C SER A 72 18.35 7.20 21.78
N GLY A 73 18.22 8.51 21.50
CA GLY A 73 19.35 9.38 21.20
C GLY A 73 19.75 9.40 19.72
N THR A 74 20.95 9.84 19.44
CA THR A 74 21.42 10.07 18.06
C THR A 74 22.73 9.33 17.77
N LEU A 75 22.82 8.73 16.58
CA LEU A 75 24.02 8.14 16.02
C LEU A 75 24.29 8.83 14.67
N ASP A 76 25.34 9.67 14.61
CA ASP A 76 25.56 10.58 13.48
C ASP A 76 26.10 9.88 12.22
N ASN A 77 26.98 8.87 12.40
CA ASN A 77 27.45 8.01 11.32
C ASN A 77 27.82 6.64 11.88
N GLY A 78 26.87 5.74 11.91
CA GLY A 78 27.06 4.39 12.46
C GLY A 78 25.89 3.48 12.20
N GLN A 79 25.94 2.30 12.79
CA GLN A 79 24.97 1.23 12.54
C GLN A 79 24.47 0.58 13.82
N ILE A 80 23.21 0.13 13.79
CA ILE A 80 22.72 -0.92 14.68
C ILE A 80 22.69 -2.22 13.87
N VAL A 81 23.51 -3.19 14.30
CA VAL A 81 23.61 -4.51 13.66
C VAL A 81 22.99 -5.56 14.57
N ILE A 82 22.02 -6.29 14.07
CA ILE A 82 21.40 -7.43 14.74
C ILE A 82 22.02 -8.70 14.18
N ASN A 83 22.79 -9.42 15.00
CA ASN A 83 23.42 -10.69 14.65
C ASN A 83 23.43 -11.62 15.86
N THR A 84 22.38 -12.39 16.02
CA THR A 84 22.23 -13.31 17.16
C THR A 84 23.07 -14.60 17.00
N GLY A 85 23.69 -14.79 15.83
CA GLY A 85 24.41 -16.03 15.51
C GLY A 85 23.51 -17.23 15.21
N ASP A 86 22.22 -17.13 15.50
CA ASP A 86 21.21 -18.19 15.35
C ASP A 86 19.96 -17.65 14.64
N GLU A 87 19.53 -18.32 13.58
CA GLU A 87 18.34 -17.97 12.78
C GLU A 87 17.01 -18.29 13.50
N ALA A 88 17.02 -18.94 14.65
CA ALA A 88 15.81 -19.18 15.45
C ALA A 88 15.55 -18.08 16.50
N MET A 89 16.41 -17.09 16.62
CA MET A 89 16.35 -16.06 17.64
C MET A 89 15.57 -14.82 17.16
N LYS A 90 14.62 -14.36 17.99
CA LYS A 90 13.83 -13.14 17.74
C LYS A 90 14.37 -11.96 18.53
N VAL A 91 14.38 -10.79 17.89
CA VAL A 91 14.78 -9.53 18.50
C VAL A 91 13.65 -8.53 18.38
N THR A 92 13.26 -7.91 19.49
CA THR A 92 12.40 -6.74 19.52
C THR A 92 13.25 -5.50 19.74
N LEU A 93 13.23 -4.57 18.79
CA LEU A 93 13.94 -3.29 18.85
C LEU A 93 12.92 -2.15 18.89
N THR A 94 12.79 -1.53 20.06
CA THR A 94 11.92 -0.37 20.23
C THR A 94 12.70 0.91 19.95
N LEU A 95 12.26 1.69 18.97
CA LEU A 95 12.76 3.04 18.73
C LEU A 95 11.96 4.04 19.55
N ASN A 96 12.68 4.79 20.40
CA ASN A 96 12.10 5.77 21.30
C ASN A 96 12.86 7.11 21.22
N ASN A 97 12.51 7.94 20.25
CA ASN A 97 13.22 9.16 19.88
C ASN A 97 14.67 8.87 19.46
N ALA A 98 14.86 7.89 18.58
CA ALA A 98 16.13 7.49 18.03
C ALA A 98 16.36 8.10 16.64
N SER A 99 17.52 8.69 16.42
CA SER A 99 17.98 9.17 15.12
C SER A 99 19.27 8.46 14.73
N ILE A 100 19.23 7.67 13.65
CA ILE A 100 20.34 6.81 13.24
C ILE A 100 20.69 7.13 11.79
N THR A 101 21.92 7.57 11.56
CA THR A 101 22.44 7.85 10.22
C THR A 101 23.66 6.96 9.95
N CYS A 102 23.73 6.40 8.74
CA CYS A 102 24.91 5.72 8.23
C CYS A 102 25.17 6.15 6.79
N LEU A 103 26.34 6.68 6.50
CA LEU A 103 26.62 7.34 5.22
C LEU A 103 26.88 6.36 4.07
N ASP A 104 27.27 5.13 4.34
CA ASP A 104 27.78 4.16 3.35
C ASP A 104 27.20 2.75 3.48
N ALA A 105 26.29 2.54 4.45
CA ALA A 105 25.68 1.23 4.70
C ALA A 105 24.25 1.38 5.26
N PRO A 106 23.50 0.27 5.47
CA PRO A 106 22.24 0.30 6.21
C PRO A 106 22.45 0.86 7.64
N ALA A 107 21.61 1.79 8.06
CA ALA A 107 21.67 2.32 9.41
C ALA A 107 21.16 1.31 10.46
N ILE A 108 20.17 0.47 10.08
CA ILE A 108 19.74 -0.71 10.84
C ILE A 108 19.91 -1.93 9.93
N MET A 109 20.70 -2.91 10.38
CA MET A 109 21.05 -4.11 9.64
C MET A 109 20.73 -5.36 10.44
N VAL A 110 19.86 -6.23 9.91
CA VAL A 110 19.72 -7.60 10.44
C VAL A 110 20.57 -8.52 9.59
N GLU A 111 21.65 -9.03 10.17
CA GLU A 111 22.52 -9.98 9.51
C GLU A 111 22.06 -11.42 9.72
N LYS A 112 21.57 -11.72 10.95
CA LYS A 112 21.13 -13.07 11.31
C LYS A 112 20.20 -13.03 12.53
N ALA A 113 18.94 -13.41 12.32
CA ALA A 113 17.92 -13.62 13.34
C ALA A 113 16.78 -14.44 12.70
N ASP A 114 15.79 -14.93 13.45
CA ASP A 114 14.53 -15.41 12.88
C ASP A 114 13.71 -14.22 12.37
N LYS A 115 13.62 -13.19 13.22
CA LYS A 115 12.81 -12.00 12.96
C LYS A 115 13.32 -10.78 13.73
N LEU A 116 13.29 -9.64 13.08
CA LEU A 116 13.31 -8.34 13.76
C LEU A 116 11.88 -7.80 13.87
N LYS A 117 11.43 -7.57 15.11
CA LYS A 117 10.27 -6.75 15.39
C LYS A 117 10.75 -5.33 15.73
N LEU A 118 10.49 -4.37 14.84
CA LEU A 118 10.80 -2.96 15.01
C LEU A 118 9.56 -2.24 15.56
N VAL A 119 9.62 -1.80 16.80
CA VAL A 119 8.49 -1.17 17.50
C VAL A 119 8.73 0.34 17.57
N LEU A 120 7.76 1.12 17.15
CA LEU A 120 7.76 2.58 17.27
C LEU A 120 7.06 2.95 18.57
N ALA A 121 7.82 3.40 19.56
CA ALA A 121 7.28 3.75 20.87
C ALA A 121 6.20 4.83 20.75
N ASP A 122 5.17 4.75 21.60
CA ASP A 122 4.08 5.72 21.57
C ASP A 122 4.58 7.15 21.77
N GLY A 123 4.12 8.08 20.91
CA GLY A 123 4.51 9.47 20.93
C GLY A 123 5.96 9.75 20.53
N SER A 124 6.76 8.73 20.15
CA SER A 124 8.14 8.92 19.71
C SER A 124 8.22 9.44 18.26
N GLU A 125 9.31 10.16 17.98
CA GLU A 125 9.69 10.57 16.64
C GLU A 125 11.08 10.03 16.32
N ASN A 126 11.17 9.16 15.32
CA ASN A 126 12.37 8.41 14.97
C ASN A 126 12.81 8.72 13.55
N ALA A 127 14.11 8.68 13.30
CA ALA A 127 14.70 8.83 11.97
C ALA A 127 15.76 7.77 11.70
N VAL A 128 15.73 7.17 10.51
CA VAL A 128 16.73 6.21 10.04
C VAL A 128 17.17 6.60 8.64
N THR A 129 18.44 6.92 8.47
CA THR A 129 18.95 7.44 7.20
C THR A 129 20.17 6.64 6.74
N SER A 130 20.18 6.25 5.46
CA SER A 130 21.37 5.71 4.79
C SER A 130 21.77 6.59 3.61
N GLY A 131 23.07 6.91 3.53
CA GLY A 131 23.61 7.76 2.48
C GLY A 131 23.39 9.25 2.73
N VAL A 132 23.64 10.02 1.68
CA VAL A 132 23.49 11.49 1.65
C VAL A 132 22.55 11.87 0.53
N GLU A 133 21.58 12.73 0.82
CA GLU A 133 20.61 13.23 -0.17
C GLU A 133 21.32 13.86 -1.36
N GLY A 134 20.83 13.56 -2.56
CA GLY A 134 21.38 14.10 -3.81
C GLY A 134 22.71 13.47 -4.26
N THR A 135 23.22 12.50 -3.52
CA THR A 135 24.42 11.75 -3.93
C THR A 135 23.98 10.53 -4.75
N ALA A 136 24.56 10.34 -5.94
CA ALA A 136 24.28 9.15 -6.73
C ALA A 136 24.72 7.90 -5.95
N PRO A 137 23.87 6.86 -5.82
CA PRO A 137 24.24 5.61 -5.18
C PRO A 137 25.39 4.95 -5.94
N ALA A 138 26.25 4.22 -5.21
CA ALA A 138 27.25 3.38 -5.85
C ALA A 138 26.57 2.32 -6.73
N ALA A 139 27.15 2.00 -7.87
CA ALA A 139 26.56 1.10 -8.87
C ALA A 139 26.25 -0.33 -8.32
N ASP A 140 26.95 -0.71 -7.26
CA ASP A 140 26.80 -1.99 -6.56
C ASP A 140 26.11 -1.85 -5.18
N ALA A 141 25.56 -0.67 -4.87
CA ALA A 141 24.89 -0.43 -3.60
C ALA A 141 23.70 -1.38 -3.44
N SER A 142 23.80 -2.29 -2.52
CA SER A 142 22.73 -3.20 -2.13
C SER A 142 22.25 -2.88 -0.73
N GLY A 143 20.95 -3.08 -0.47
CA GLY A 143 20.40 -2.88 0.87
C GLY A 143 19.35 -1.80 0.93
N ALA A 144 19.19 -1.22 2.11
CA ALA A 144 18.19 -0.21 2.42
C ALA A 144 18.65 0.60 3.64
N ALA A 145 17.95 1.66 4.01
CA ALA A 145 18.21 2.34 5.29
C ALA A 145 17.94 1.40 6.48
N ILE A 146 16.85 0.62 6.39
CA ILE A 146 16.56 -0.51 7.27
C ILE A 146 16.59 -1.77 6.41
N PHE A 147 17.59 -2.63 6.64
CA PHE A 147 17.77 -3.83 5.85
C PHE A 147 17.79 -5.09 6.72
N SER A 148 16.92 -6.03 6.39
CA SER A 148 16.90 -7.35 7.03
C SER A 148 17.24 -8.46 6.04
N LYS A 149 18.08 -9.42 6.45
CA LYS A 149 18.26 -10.68 5.73
C LYS A 149 17.16 -11.70 6.05
N ASP A 150 16.43 -11.44 7.12
CA ASP A 150 15.36 -12.28 7.67
C ASP A 150 14.05 -11.48 7.75
N ASP A 151 13.02 -12.02 8.39
CA ASP A 151 11.73 -11.35 8.53
C ASP A 151 11.84 -10.01 9.26
N LEU A 152 11.03 -9.03 8.83
CA LEU A 152 10.95 -7.71 9.43
C LEU A 152 9.49 -7.31 9.64
N ASP A 153 9.10 -7.13 10.91
CA ASP A 153 7.81 -6.57 11.28
C ASP A 153 7.98 -5.14 11.82
N ILE A 154 7.12 -4.21 11.42
CA ILE A 154 7.06 -2.82 11.92
C ILE A 154 5.75 -2.63 12.65
N GLU A 155 5.83 -2.24 13.92
CA GLU A 155 4.68 -2.12 14.82
C GLU A 155 4.75 -0.82 15.64
N GLY A 156 3.71 -0.59 16.45
CA GLY A 156 3.62 0.53 17.39
C GLY A 156 2.83 1.70 16.84
N SER A 157 2.90 2.84 17.53
CA SER A 157 2.09 4.04 17.23
C SER A 157 2.93 5.31 17.03
N GLY A 158 4.25 5.23 17.24
CA GLY A 158 5.18 6.34 17.02
C GLY A 158 5.38 6.68 15.56
N LYS A 159 6.20 7.71 15.31
CA LYS A 159 6.59 8.15 13.97
C LYS A 159 7.95 7.60 13.59
N LEU A 160 8.11 7.28 12.32
CA LEU A 160 9.39 6.88 11.72
C LEU A 160 9.57 7.56 10.36
N THR A 161 10.65 8.30 10.20
CA THR A 161 11.11 8.79 8.91
C THR A 161 12.30 7.95 8.45
N VAL A 162 12.19 7.36 7.26
CA VAL A 162 13.24 6.54 6.66
C VAL A 162 13.73 7.21 5.38
N ASN A 163 15.02 7.45 5.30
CA ASN A 163 15.66 8.01 4.11
C ASN A 163 16.68 7.00 3.54
N GLY A 164 16.32 6.38 2.44
CA GLY A 164 17.13 5.40 1.72
C GLY A 164 17.87 6.05 0.54
N TYR A 165 18.85 6.91 0.82
CA TYR A 165 19.58 7.62 -0.24
C TYR A 165 20.64 6.75 -0.94
N ILE A 166 20.95 5.58 -0.41
CA ILE A 166 21.83 4.61 -1.07
C ILE A 166 21.04 3.73 -2.04
N ASN A 167 19.85 3.23 -1.62
CA ASN A 167 19.05 2.29 -2.40
C ASN A 167 17.58 2.31 -1.94
N ASN A 168 17.09 1.20 -1.35
CA ASN A 168 15.71 1.12 -0.87
C ASN A 168 15.53 1.85 0.47
N GLY A 169 14.32 2.21 0.82
CA GLY A 169 13.98 2.72 2.14
C GLY A 169 14.05 1.61 3.19
N ILE A 170 13.13 0.66 3.11
CA ILE A 170 13.02 -0.49 4.00
C ILE A 170 13.01 -1.77 3.17
N ALA A 171 13.88 -2.72 3.49
CA ALA A 171 13.92 -3.97 2.75
C ALA A 171 14.14 -5.19 3.65
N SER A 172 13.43 -6.29 3.31
CA SER A 172 13.66 -7.63 3.83
C SER A 172 13.98 -8.59 2.67
N LYS A 173 14.86 -9.55 2.91
CA LYS A 173 15.08 -10.68 1.99
C LYS A 173 14.00 -11.76 2.08
N ASN A 174 13.21 -11.72 3.14
CA ASN A 174 12.07 -12.59 3.37
C ASN A 174 10.79 -11.75 3.43
N ASP A 175 10.01 -11.88 4.48
CA ASP A 175 8.75 -11.17 4.66
C ASP A 175 8.96 -9.78 5.28
N LEU A 176 8.26 -8.79 4.76
CA LEU A 176 8.14 -7.45 5.34
C LEU A 176 6.68 -7.20 5.73
N LYS A 177 6.44 -6.95 7.02
CA LYS A 177 5.10 -6.68 7.52
C LYS A 177 5.03 -5.32 8.20
N VAL A 178 3.96 -4.56 7.91
CA VAL A 178 3.65 -3.29 8.58
C VAL A 178 2.31 -3.39 9.26
N GLN A 179 2.33 -3.26 10.58
CA GLN A 179 1.18 -3.47 11.46
C GLN A 179 0.81 -2.20 12.26
N GLY A 180 1.50 -1.08 12.03
CA GLY A 180 1.21 0.17 12.72
C GLY A 180 2.24 1.26 12.44
N GLY A 181 2.13 2.34 13.22
CA GLY A 181 2.99 3.51 13.14
C GLY A 181 2.60 4.53 12.08
N TYR A 182 3.26 5.67 12.14
CA TYR A 182 3.24 6.68 11.10
C TYR A 182 4.61 6.66 10.41
N VAL A 183 4.69 6.03 9.25
CA VAL A 183 5.96 5.73 8.56
C VAL A 183 6.06 6.55 7.28
N THR A 184 7.06 7.42 7.21
CA THR A 184 7.41 8.16 6.00
C THR A 184 8.68 7.57 5.40
N VAL A 185 8.65 7.20 4.13
CA VAL A 185 9.78 6.60 3.43
C VAL A 185 10.14 7.43 2.20
N ASN A 186 11.39 7.89 2.15
CA ASN A 186 11.98 8.51 0.98
C ASN A 186 13.12 7.60 0.48
N ALA A 187 13.05 7.13 -0.75
CA ALA A 187 14.05 6.20 -1.28
C ALA A 187 14.44 6.56 -2.71
N VAL A 188 15.72 6.39 -3.04
CA VAL A 188 16.20 6.58 -4.42
C VAL A 188 15.88 5.40 -5.32
N ASN A 189 15.55 4.24 -4.73
CA ASN A 189 15.07 3.05 -5.43
C ASN A 189 13.66 2.69 -4.89
N ASN A 190 13.43 1.48 -4.41
CA ASN A 190 12.09 1.12 -3.93
C ASN A 190 11.83 1.64 -2.51
N GLY A 191 10.61 2.04 -2.24
CA GLY A 191 10.21 2.48 -0.90
C GLY A 191 10.24 1.33 0.09
N LEU A 192 9.34 0.36 -0.07
CA LEU A 192 9.28 -0.89 0.69
C LEU A 192 9.59 -2.07 -0.23
N ARG A 193 10.44 -3.00 0.24
CA ARG A 193 10.74 -4.23 -0.49
C ARG A 193 10.79 -5.44 0.43
N GLY A 194 9.87 -6.38 0.25
CA GLY A 194 9.94 -7.73 0.85
C GLY A 194 10.17 -8.75 -0.25
N ALA A 195 11.25 -9.54 -0.21
CA ALA A 195 11.50 -10.46 -1.32
C ALA A 195 10.41 -11.53 -1.39
N ASP A 196 10.08 -12.15 -0.28
CA ASP A 196 9.06 -13.20 -0.20
C ASP A 196 7.64 -12.63 -0.10
N SER A 197 7.43 -11.58 0.70
CA SER A 197 6.16 -10.85 0.72
C SER A 197 6.28 -9.42 1.27
N VAL A 198 5.28 -8.58 0.94
CA VAL A 198 4.98 -7.35 1.68
C VAL A 198 3.54 -7.42 2.14
N GLN A 199 3.32 -7.25 3.44
CA GLN A 199 2.00 -7.28 4.06
C GLN A 199 1.74 -5.98 4.83
N ILE A 200 0.70 -5.24 4.44
CA ILE A 200 0.28 -4.00 5.11
C ILE A 200 -1.07 -4.26 5.77
N GLU A 201 -1.06 -4.27 7.11
CA GLU A 201 -2.24 -4.57 7.92
C GLU A 201 -2.82 -3.31 8.56
N ALA A 202 -1.97 -2.35 8.93
CA ALA A 202 -2.37 -1.12 9.60
C ALA A 202 -1.27 -0.04 9.48
N GLY A 203 -1.54 1.14 10.06
CA GLY A 203 -0.63 2.29 10.09
C GLY A 203 -0.91 3.32 9.02
N THR A 204 -0.16 4.41 9.06
CA THR A 204 -0.13 5.43 8.02
C THR A 204 1.22 5.38 7.33
N LEU A 205 1.23 5.11 6.03
CA LEU A 205 2.44 5.03 5.22
C LEU A 205 2.42 6.12 4.15
N VAL A 206 3.50 6.91 4.12
CA VAL A 206 3.74 7.90 3.06
C VAL A 206 5.06 7.54 2.38
N ILE A 207 4.99 7.12 1.12
CA ILE A 207 6.12 6.56 0.39
C ILE A 207 6.42 7.43 -0.82
N SER A 208 7.68 7.87 -0.93
CA SER A 208 8.24 8.53 -2.11
C SER A 208 9.41 7.69 -2.62
N ALA A 209 9.30 7.13 -3.82
CA ALA A 209 10.25 6.19 -4.37
C ALA A 209 10.74 6.62 -5.76
N GLY A 210 12.06 6.51 -5.96
CA GLY A 210 12.67 6.75 -7.28
C GLY A 210 12.49 5.59 -8.28
N ASN A 211 12.04 4.44 -7.80
CA ASN A 211 11.60 3.30 -8.60
C ASN A 211 10.21 2.84 -8.09
N ASP A 212 10.04 1.59 -7.69
CA ASP A 212 8.74 1.10 -7.25
C ASP A 212 8.41 1.53 -5.80
N GLY A 213 7.17 1.86 -5.54
CA GLY A 213 6.75 2.25 -4.20
C GLY A 213 6.81 1.08 -3.24
N ILE A 214 6.11 -0.02 -3.55
CA ILE A 214 6.05 -1.25 -2.77
C ILE A 214 6.32 -2.43 -3.70
N LYS A 215 7.28 -3.29 -3.34
CA LYS A 215 7.73 -4.37 -4.21
C LYS A 215 7.91 -5.70 -3.49
N SER A 216 7.43 -6.79 -4.10
CA SER A 216 7.88 -8.15 -3.84
C SER A 216 8.73 -8.68 -5.00
N ALA A 217 9.50 -9.76 -4.80
CA ALA A 217 10.50 -10.12 -5.81
C ALA A 217 10.66 -11.62 -6.08
N THR A 218 10.21 -12.50 -5.18
CA THR A 218 10.39 -13.96 -5.33
C THR A 218 9.35 -14.54 -6.29
N THR A 219 9.80 -15.21 -7.34
CA THR A 219 8.93 -15.86 -8.34
C THR A 219 9.08 -17.37 -8.39
N ASP A 220 10.12 -17.91 -7.76
CA ASP A 220 10.54 -19.32 -7.88
C ASP A 220 10.19 -20.19 -6.66
N LYS A 221 9.43 -19.63 -5.69
CA LYS A 221 8.99 -20.34 -4.49
C LYS A 221 7.48 -20.28 -4.34
N ASP A 222 6.85 -21.44 -4.19
CA ASP A 222 5.42 -21.56 -3.96
C ASP A 222 4.97 -20.72 -2.76
N GLY A 223 3.91 -19.94 -2.95
CA GLY A 223 3.33 -19.08 -1.92
C GLY A 223 4.17 -17.86 -1.53
N LYS A 224 5.15 -17.47 -2.34
CA LYS A 224 5.99 -16.28 -2.14
C LYS A 224 5.79 -15.26 -3.26
N GLY A 225 6.39 -14.09 -3.10
CA GLY A 225 6.32 -13.01 -4.07
C GLY A 225 5.01 -12.24 -4.09
N PHE A 226 4.19 -12.37 -3.05
CA PHE A 226 2.89 -11.72 -2.97
C PHE A 226 2.95 -10.37 -2.22
N ILE A 227 1.94 -9.54 -2.46
CA ILE A 227 1.69 -8.33 -1.68
C ILE A 227 0.24 -8.36 -1.18
N THR A 228 0.02 -8.05 0.09
CA THR A 228 -1.31 -7.88 0.66
C THR A 228 -1.48 -6.50 1.30
N VAL A 229 -2.63 -5.87 1.08
CA VAL A 229 -3.06 -4.66 1.77
C VAL A 229 -4.43 -4.95 2.38
N SER A 230 -4.46 -5.16 3.69
CA SER A 230 -5.69 -5.46 4.41
C SER A 230 -6.21 -4.29 5.25
N GLY A 231 -5.40 -3.23 5.41
CA GLY A 231 -5.76 -2.04 6.17
C GLY A 231 -4.70 -0.95 6.05
N GLY A 232 -4.85 0.08 6.90
CA GLY A 232 -3.97 1.25 6.91
C GLY A 232 -4.39 2.36 5.93
N ASP A 233 -3.65 3.47 6.01
CA ASP A 233 -3.76 4.62 5.10
C ASP A 233 -2.42 4.74 4.37
N VAL A 234 -2.40 4.36 3.09
CA VAL A 234 -1.19 4.19 2.29
C VAL A 234 -1.19 5.18 1.13
N THR A 235 -0.22 6.08 1.12
CA THR A 235 0.03 7.01 0.01
C THR A 235 1.37 6.68 -0.63
N VAL A 236 1.36 6.42 -1.92
CA VAL A 236 2.54 6.09 -2.72
C VAL A 236 2.71 7.09 -3.84
N SER A 237 3.91 7.66 -3.93
CA SER A 237 4.39 8.42 -5.09
C SER A 237 5.64 7.74 -5.62
N ALA A 238 5.59 7.20 -6.83
CA ALA A 238 6.64 6.36 -7.40
C ALA A 238 7.01 6.79 -8.82
N SER A 239 8.31 6.74 -9.16
CA SER A 239 8.74 6.92 -10.55
C SER A 239 8.59 5.64 -11.38
N GLY A 240 8.72 4.48 -10.75
CA GLY A 240 8.37 3.16 -11.28
C GLY A 240 6.91 2.78 -11.01
N ASP A 241 6.65 1.51 -10.78
CA ASP A 241 5.32 1.02 -10.45
C ASP A 241 4.94 1.40 -8.99
N GLY A 242 3.69 1.72 -8.74
CA GLY A 242 3.23 2.05 -7.39
C GLY A 242 3.33 0.84 -6.46
N ILE A 243 2.69 -0.25 -6.86
CA ILE A 243 2.80 -1.56 -6.21
C ILE A 243 3.12 -2.61 -7.27
N ASP A 244 4.25 -3.31 -7.12
CA ASP A 244 4.76 -4.35 -8.03
C ASP A 244 4.88 -5.70 -7.29
N ALA A 245 3.88 -6.56 -7.46
CA ALA A 245 3.88 -7.91 -6.90
C ALA A 245 4.44 -8.92 -7.90
N ALA A 246 5.44 -9.67 -7.48
CA ALA A 246 6.06 -10.70 -8.31
C ALA A 246 5.12 -11.89 -8.61
N THR A 247 4.09 -12.10 -7.77
CA THR A 247 3.07 -13.13 -7.99
C THR A 247 1.67 -12.54 -7.86
N THR A 248 1.10 -12.43 -6.67
CA THR A 248 -0.26 -11.95 -6.44
C THR A 248 -0.30 -10.64 -5.67
N LEU A 249 -1.31 -9.83 -5.97
CA LEU A 249 -1.64 -8.63 -5.21
C LEU A 249 -3.08 -8.76 -4.71
N ASP A 250 -3.25 -8.81 -3.38
CA ASP A 250 -4.56 -8.89 -2.74
C ASP A 250 -4.84 -7.64 -1.90
N ILE A 251 -5.90 -6.91 -2.25
CA ILE A 251 -6.36 -5.71 -1.52
C ILE A 251 -7.73 -6.01 -0.92
N THR A 252 -7.80 -6.08 0.40
CA THR A 252 -9.02 -6.42 1.13
C THR A 252 -9.58 -5.28 1.96
N GLY A 253 -8.81 -4.19 2.14
CA GLY A 253 -9.23 -3.04 2.93
C GLY A 253 -8.21 -1.90 2.93
N GLY A 254 -8.46 -0.90 3.78
CA GLY A 254 -7.63 0.30 3.91
C GLY A 254 -7.94 1.39 2.89
N THR A 255 -7.18 2.49 2.99
CA THR A 255 -7.17 3.57 2.00
C THR A 255 -5.85 3.52 1.24
N LEU A 256 -5.90 3.50 -0.07
CA LEU A 256 -4.73 3.41 -0.92
C LEU A 256 -4.75 4.51 -1.99
N ARG A 257 -3.79 5.42 -1.94
CA ARG A 257 -3.55 6.44 -2.96
C ARG A 257 -2.24 6.17 -3.64
N VAL A 258 -2.28 6.03 -4.96
CA VAL A 258 -1.09 5.75 -5.76
C VAL A 258 -1.00 6.76 -6.89
N ASP A 259 0.11 7.47 -6.93
CA ASP A 259 0.50 8.38 -8.01
C ASP A 259 1.80 7.87 -8.64
N THR A 260 1.76 7.46 -9.92
CA THR A 260 2.98 7.14 -10.65
C THR A 260 3.40 8.33 -11.51
N LEU A 261 4.63 8.77 -11.32
CA LEU A 261 5.14 10.00 -11.90
C LEU A 261 5.87 9.76 -13.23
N GLY A 262 6.46 8.55 -13.38
CA GLY A 262 7.42 8.26 -14.44
C GLY A 262 8.71 9.06 -14.27
N ASP A 263 9.78 8.56 -14.79
CA ASP A 263 11.08 9.25 -14.82
C ASP A 263 11.31 10.07 -16.10
N GLY A 264 10.31 10.10 -16.97
CA GLY A 264 10.39 10.73 -18.28
C GLY A 264 11.15 9.92 -19.34
N VAL A 265 11.77 8.79 -18.96
CA VAL A 265 12.52 7.89 -19.84
C VAL A 265 11.71 6.61 -20.08
N ASP A 266 11.02 6.12 -19.07
CA ASP A 266 10.20 4.90 -19.15
C ASP A 266 8.75 5.22 -18.74
N ALA A 267 7.93 5.57 -19.72
CA ALA A 267 6.51 5.89 -19.54
C ALA A 267 5.68 4.60 -19.33
N SER A 268 6.16 3.64 -18.53
CA SER A 268 5.51 2.35 -18.33
C SER A 268 5.10 2.04 -16.89
N SER A 269 5.03 3.06 -16.03
CA SER A 269 4.73 2.92 -14.61
C SER A 269 3.24 2.74 -14.34
N LYS A 270 2.87 1.64 -13.70
CA LYS A 270 1.50 1.23 -13.34
C LYS A 270 1.23 1.56 -11.88
N ALA A 271 -0.02 1.88 -11.55
CA ALA A 271 -0.35 2.03 -10.14
C ALA A 271 -0.33 0.66 -9.42
N LEU A 272 -0.95 -0.37 -9.99
CA LEU A 272 -0.96 -1.74 -9.49
C LEU A 272 -0.48 -2.70 -10.58
N LYS A 273 0.46 -3.57 -10.23
CA LYS A 273 1.00 -4.59 -11.12
C LYS A 273 1.18 -5.92 -10.41
N ALA A 274 0.86 -7.02 -11.06
CA ALA A 274 1.14 -8.38 -10.60
C ALA A 274 1.32 -9.33 -11.79
N GLU A 275 2.05 -10.44 -11.56
CA GLU A 275 2.26 -11.44 -12.61
C GLU A 275 1.17 -12.49 -12.65
N THR A 276 0.63 -12.93 -11.50
CA THR A 276 -0.33 -14.03 -11.43
C THR A 276 -1.77 -13.56 -11.32
N SER A 277 -2.09 -12.73 -10.31
CA SER A 277 -3.43 -12.17 -10.15
C SER A 277 -3.44 -10.88 -9.35
N ILE A 278 -4.45 -10.06 -9.61
CA ILE A 278 -4.80 -8.92 -8.77
C ILE A 278 -6.23 -9.15 -8.29
N SER A 279 -6.42 -9.17 -6.96
CA SER A 279 -7.72 -9.30 -6.32
C SER A 279 -8.02 -8.09 -5.46
N ILE A 280 -9.16 -7.43 -5.69
CA ILE A 280 -9.64 -6.30 -4.89
C ILE A 280 -11.01 -6.65 -4.35
N SER A 281 -11.11 -6.84 -3.03
CA SER A 281 -12.36 -7.19 -2.36
C SER A 281 -12.86 -6.12 -1.39
N GLY A 282 -12.08 -5.05 -1.16
CA GLY A 282 -12.44 -3.95 -0.28
C GLY A 282 -11.48 -2.76 -0.41
N GLY A 283 -11.67 -1.77 0.47
CA GLY A 283 -10.85 -0.57 0.53
C GLY A 283 -11.37 0.60 -0.31
N GLU A 284 -10.71 1.75 -0.10
CA GLU A 284 -10.90 2.96 -0.90
C GLU A 284 -9.60 3.23 -1.67
N LEU A 285 -9.67 3.11 -3.00
CA LEU A 285 -8.51 3.19 -3.87
C LEU A 285 -8.60 4.39 -4.81
N GLU A 286 -7.56 5.21 -4.84
CA GLU A 286 -7.35 6.26 -5.82
C GLU A 286 -6.04 5.96 -6.57
N LEU A 287 -6.17 5.59 -7.85
CA LEU A 287 -5.06 5.10 -8.67
C LEU A 287 -4.83 6.05 -9.84
N ASN A 288 -3.75 6.81 -9.79
CA ASN A 288 -3.34 7.72 -10.85
C ASN A 288 -2.06 7.17 -11.51
N SER A 289 -2.09 6.96 -12.82
CA SER A 289 -0.96 6.35 -13.53
C SER A 289 -0.68 6.97 -14.89
N ILE A 290 0.60 6.96 -15.25
CA ILE A 290 1.06 7.39 -16.58
C ILE A 290 0.99 6.27 -17.64
N ASP A 291 0.89 5.01 -17.22
CA ASP A 291 0.58 3.85 -18.08
C ASP A 291 -0.75 3.21 -17.58
N ALA A 292 -0.97 1.93 -17.75
CA ALA A 292 -2.15 1.26 -17.24
C ALA A 292 -2.24 1.37 -15.70
N ALA A 293 -3.41 1.70 -15.16
CA ALA A 293 -3.53 1.81 -13.71
C ALA A 293 -3.45 0.45 -13.03
N VAL A 294 -4.16 -0.54 -13.55
CA VAL A 294 -4.13 -1.92 -13.06
C VAL A 294 -3.65 -2.82 -14.19
N ARG A 295 -2.56 -3.54 -13.98
CA ARG A 295 -2.01 -4.45 -14.99
C ARG A 295 -1.64 -5.79 -14.38
N CYS A 296 -2.21 -6.85 -14.93
CA CYS A 296 -1.89 -8.24 -14.57
C CYS A 296 -1.49 -9.04 -15.80
N VAL A 297 -0.51 -9.95 -15.65
CA VAL A 297 -0.18 -10.91 -16.71
C VAL A 297 -1.32 -11.89 -16.91
N ALA A 298 -2.00 -12.32 -15.83
CA ALA A 298 -3.17 -13.18 -15.90
C ALA A 298 -4.44 -12.42 -15.48
N ASP A 299 -5.00 -12.70 -14.32
CA ASP A 299 -6.38 -12.35 -14.00
C ASP A 299 -6.50 -11.13 -13.09
N VAL A 300 -7.55 -10.34 -13.30
CA VAL A 300 -7.96 -9.23 -12.43
C VAL A 300 -9.36 -9.51 -11.89
N ASN A 301 -9.50 -9.59 -10.56
CA ASN A 301 -10.75 -9.88 -9.87
C ASN A 301 -11.14 -8.72 -8.94
N ILE A 302 -12.28 -8.09 -9.17
CA ILE A 302 -12.83 -7.02 -8.34
C ILE A 302 -14.17 -7.48 -7.78
N SER A 303 -14.22 -7.70 -6.47
CA SER A 303 -15.44 -8.13 -5.78
C SER A 303 -15.97 -7.12 -4.77
N GLY A 304 -15.25 -6.01 -4.55
CA GLY A 304 -15.64 -4.97 -3.59
C GLY A 304 -14.76 -3.74 -3.68
N GLY A 305 -14.95 -2.83 -2.72
CA GLY A 305 -14.22 -1.58 -2.63
C GLY A 305 -14.82 -0.42 -3.42
N SER A 306 -14.24 0.76 -3.21
CA SER A 306 -14.51 1.98 -3.97
C SER A 306 -13.23 2.37 -4.71
N ILE A 307 -13.22 2.26 -6.02
CA ILE A 307 -12.02 2.33 -6.85
C ILE A 307 -12.17 3.47 -7.86
N TYR A 308 -11.27 4.44 -7.79
CA TYR A 308 -11.15 5.54 -8.73
C TYR A 308 -9.86 5.40 -9.51
N ILE A 309 -9.98 5.26 -10.82
CA ILE A 309 -8.85 5.12 -11.74
C ILE A 309 -8.75 6.35 -12.63
N SER A 310 -7.56 6.92 -12.70
CA SER A 310 -7.13 7.93 -13.65
C SER A 310 -5.87 7.46 -14.37
N SER A 311 -5.96 7.14 -15.66
CA SER A 311 -4.86 6.53 -16.40
C SER A 311 -4.57 7.25 -17.72
N ALA A 312 -3.32 7.58 -17.98
CA ALA A 312 -2.88 8.12 -19.27
C ALA A 312 -2.82 7.04 -20.39
N ALA A 313 -3.03 5.78 -20.02
CA ALA A 313 -3.17 4.67 -20.97
C ALA A 313 -4.50 3.92 -20.73
N ASP A 314 -4.45 2.60 -20.57
CA ASP A 314 -5.65 1.80 -20.27
C ASP A 314 -5.94 1.81 -18.76
N GLY A 315 -7.20 1.74 -18.35
CA GLY A 315 -7.58 1.69 -16.95
C GLY A 315 -7.17 0.36 -16.33
N ILE A 316 -7.70 -0.74 -16.85
CA ILE A 316 -7.41 -2.12 -16.41
C ILE A 316 -6.91 -2.93 -17.60
N GLN A 317 -5.83 -3.67 -17.43
CA GLN A 317 -5.30 -4.63 -18.38
C GLN A 317 -5.14 -6.01 -17.72
N ALA A 318 -5.89 -7.00 -18.18
CA ALA A 318 -5.75 -8.40 -17.82
C ALA A 318 -5.21 -9.22 -19.02
N GLY A 319 -4.26 -10.11 -18.79
CA GLY A 319 -3.69 -10.92 -19.84
C GLY A 319 -2.65 -10.21 -20.72
N LYS A 320 -1.94 -9.26 -20.16
CA LYS A 320 -0.90 -8.53 -20.90
C LYS A 320 0.49 -9.03 -20.56
N ASN A 321 1.30 -9.24 -21.61
CA ASN A 321 2.68 -9.60 -21.44
C ASN A 321 3.44 -8.56 -20.62
N ILE A 322 4.20 -9.04 -19.65
CA ILE A 322 5.13 -8.24 -18.87
C ILE A 322 6.53 -8.83 -19.07
N ASN A 323 7.50 -7.97 -19.36
CA ASN A 323 8.92 -8.35 -19.50
C ASN A 323 9.20 -9.51 -20.49
N GLY A 324 8.38 -9.62 -21.56
CA GLY A 324 8.57 -10.65 -22.58
C GLY A 324 7.98 -12.01 -22.25
N PHE A 325 7.34 -12.19 -21.08
CA PHE A 325 6.57 -13.39 -20.77
C PHE A 325 5.19 -13.29 -21.43
N PRO A 326 4.84 -14.23 -22.32
CA PRO A 326 3.53 -14.25 -22.94
C PRO A 326 2.49 -14.64 -21.89
N SER A 327 1.43 -13.86 -21.79
CA SER A 327 0.27 -14.26 -21.01
C SER A 327 -0.43 -15.44 -21.70
N GLU A 328 -0.73 -16.49 -20.96
CA GLU A 328 -1.53 -17.61 -21.43
C GLU A 328 -3.02 -17.34 -21.25
N THR A 329 -3.38 -16.62 -20.19
CA THR A 329 -4.76 -16.27 -19.82
C THR A 329 -4.89 -14.78 -19.54
N GLY A 330 -6.09 -14.27 -19.42
CA GLY A 330 -6.32 -12.86 -19.09
C GLY A 330 -7.80 -12.54 -18.95
N THR A 331 -8.34 -12.84 -17.77
CA THR A 331 -9.75 -12.59 -17.45
C THR A 331 -9.86 -11.39 -16.52
N ALA A 332 -10.82 -10.51 -16.79
CA ALA A 332 -11.26 -9.49 -15.86
C ALA A 332 -12.64 -9.86 -15.33
N THR A 333 -12.78 -10.00 -14.02
CA THR A 333 -14.04 -10.30 -13.34
C THR A 333 -14.39 -9.16 -12.38
N ILE A 334 -15.56 -8.57 -12.55
CA ILE A 334 -16.11 -7.56 -11.64
C ILE A 334 -17.41 -8.11 -11.09
N SER A 335 -17.44 -8.46 -9.82
CA SER A 335 -18.59 -9.06 -9.14
C SER A 335 -19.16 -8.18 -8.02
N GLY A 336 -18.56 -7.01 -7.76
CA GLY A 336 -19.02 -6.08 -6.73
C GLY A 336 -18.22 -4.80 -6.68
N GLY A 337 -18.53 -3.94 -5.70
CA GLY A 337 -17.88 -2.65 -5.50
C GLY A 337 -18.37 -1.53 -6.42
N SER A 338 -17.66 -0.40 -6.35
CA SER A 338 -17.88 0.76 -7.22
C SER A 338 -16.58 1.08 -7.94
N LEU A 339 -16.61 1.02 -9.26
CA LEU A 339 -15.44 1.21 -10.11
C LEU A 339 -15.68 2.40 -11.06
N PHE A 340 -14.87 3.44 -10.88
CA PHE A 340 -14.90 4.65 -11.71
C PHE A 340 -13.57 4.75 -12.46
N ILE A 341 -13.62 4.83 -13.79
CA ILE A 341 -12.45 4.87 -14.66
C ILE A 341 -12.51 6.10 -15.55
N SER A 342 -11.43 6.88 -15.57
CA SER A 342 -11.14 7.85 -16.62
C SER A 342 -9.81 7.50 -17.25
N SER A 343 -9.80 7.04 -18.50
CA SER A 343 -8.61 6.58 -19.20
C SER A 343 -8.42 7.26 -20.54
N ALA A 344 -7.17 7.58 -20.87
CA ALA A 344 -6.84 8.17 -22.17
C ALA A 344 -6.94 7.15 -23.32
N LYS A 345 -6.90 5.85 -23.01
CA LYS A 345 -7.11 4.76 -23.99
C LYS A 345 -8.36 3.95 -23.62
N ARG A 346 -8.24 2.62 -23.47
CA ARG A 346 -9.38 1.76 -23.11
C ARG A 346 -9.65 1.77 -21.61
N ALA A 347 -10.90 1.65 -21.24
CA ALA A 347 -11.23 1.53 -19.82
C ALA A 347 -10.83 0.15 -19.28
N ILE A 348 -11.22 -0.92 -19.97
CA ILE A 348 -10.89 -2.31 -19.61
C ILE A 348 -10.44 -3.07 -20.85
N ASP A 349 -9.29 -3.68 -20.76
CA ASP A 349 -8.68 -4.52 -21.78
C ASP A 349 -8.37 -5.90 -21.20
N ALA A 350 -9.29 -6.85 -21.40
CA ALA A 350 -9.11 -8.24 -21.01
C ALA A 350 -8.86 -9.10 -22.24
N LYS A 351 -7.79 -9.95 -22.19
CA LYS A 351 -7.35 -10.74 -23.34
C LYS A 351 -8.38 -11.81 -23.72
N ASP A 352 -8.89 -12.54 -22.73
CA ASP A 352 -9.76 -13.71 -22.99
C ASP A 352 -11.23 -13.40 -22.73
N SER A 353 -11.57 -12.83 -21.57
CA SER A 353 -12.95 -12.52 -21.22
C SER A 353 -13.08 -11.40 -20.21
N LEU A 354 -14.19 -10.68 -20.28
CA LEU A 354 -14.65 -9.75 -19.27
C LEU A 354 -16.00 -10.22 -18.75
N SER A 355 -16.11 -10.35 -17.42
CA SER A 355 -17.36 -10.68 -16.76
C SER A 355 -17.72 -9.58 -15.74
N ILE A 356 -18.89 -8.95 -15.87
CA ILE A 356 -19.42 -7.97 -14.92
C ILE A 356 -20.72 -8.55 -14.37
N THR A 357 -20.65 -9.16 -13.20
CA THR A 357 -21.79 -9.85 -12.56
C THR A 357 -22.37 -9.08 -11.39
N GLY A 358 -21.74 -7.98 -10.98
CA GLY A 358 -22.20 -7.15 -9.87
C GLY A 358 -21.43 -5.83 -9.76
N GLY A 359 -21.85 -5.00 -8.81
CA GLY A 359 -21.26 -3.68 -8.59
C GLY A 359 -21.71 -2.61 -9.57
N THR A 360 -21.12 -1.44 -9.47
CA THR A 360 -21.31 -0.32 -10.39
C THR A 360 -20.00 -0.03 -11.12
N VAL A 361 -20.03 -0.03 -12.43
CA VAL A 361 -18.90 0.34 -13.28
C VAL A 361 -19.29 1.56 -14.11
N PHE A 362 -18.56 2.66 -13.94
CA PHE A 362 -18.71 3.83 -14.81
C PHE A 362 -17.35 4.22 -15.37
N ALA A 363 -17.17 4.06 -16.66
CA ALA A 363 -15.91 4.31 -17.31
C ALA A 363 -16.01 5.26 -18.49
N LEU A 364 -15.04 6.17 -18.56
CA LEU A 364 -14.79 7.09 -19.66
C LEU A 364 -13.49 6.67 -20.34
N SER A 365 -13.53 6.54 -21.68
CA SER A 365 -12.42 6.01 -22.47
C SER A 365 -12.11 6.91 -23.65
N GLY A 366 -10.82 7.25 -23.84
CA GLY A 366 -10.33 7.95 -25.01
C GLY A 366 -10.35 7.08 -26.29
N ALA A 367 -10.38 5.74 -26.13
CA ALA A 367 -10.53 4.83 -27.26
C ALA A 367 -11.96 4.82 -27.81
N LYS A 368 -12.12 4.44 -29.07
CA LYS A 368 -13.42 4.34 -29.74
C LYS A 368 -14.38 3.35 -29.08
N LYS A 369 -13.84 2.38 -28.35
CA LYS A 369 -14.57 1.40 -27.55
C LYS A 369 -14.00 1.44 -26.13
N ALA A 370 -14.85 1.46 -25.12
CA ALA A 370 -14.43 1.39 -23.73
C ALA A 370 -13.90 0.00 -23.36
N LEU A 371 -14.41 -1.03 -24.02
CA LEU A 371 -14.06 -2.44 -23.83
C LEU A 371 -13.39 -3.01 -25.08
N GLU A 372 -12.39 -3.88 -24.90
CA GLU A 372 -11.84 -4.69 -26.00
C GLU A 372 -12.76 -5.89 -26.33
N ALA A 373 -13.20 -6.62 -25.30
CA ALA A 373 -14.15 -7.72 -25.40
C ALA A 373 -15.57 -7.29 -24.96
N GLU A 374 -16.59 -8.01 -25.41
CA GLU A 374 -17.93 -7.87 -24.84
C GLU A 374 -17.94 -8.39 -23.41
N ALA A 375 -18.73 -7.74 -22.53
CA ALA A 375 -18.86 -8.15 -21.15
C ALA A 375 -20.03 -9.12 -20.99
N ASP A 376 -19.78 -10.21 -20.28
CA ASP A 376 -20.84 -11.13 -19.84
C ASP A 376 -21.35 -10.74 -18.44
N GLY A 377 -22.59 -11.02 -18.12
CA GLY A 377 -23.14 -10.88 -16.77
C GLY A 377 -24.31 -9.91 -16.68
N GLN A 378 -24.20 -8.88 -15.82
CA GLN A 378 -25.26 -7.88 -15.64
C GLN A 378 -25.42 -6.95 -16.85
N PRO A 379 -26.58 -6.27 -17.03
CA PRO A 379 -26.78 -5.31 -18.10
C PRO A 379 -25.70 -4.21 -18.11
N TYR A 380 -25.29 -3.80 -19.29
CA TYR A 380 -24.38 -2.68 -19.48
C TYR A 380 -24.73 -1.86 -20.71
N VAL A 381 -24.33 -0.60 -20.68
CA VAL A 381 -24.36 0.31 -21.84
C VAL A 381 -22.92 0.61 -22.23
N SER A 382 -22.55 0.29 -23.46
CA SER A 382 -21.29 0.76 -24.06
C SER A 382 -21.65 1.63 -25.26
N TYR A 383 -21.38 2.93 -25.14
CA TYR A 383 -21.88 3.91 -26.09
C TYR A 383 -20.80 4.90 -26.54
N LYS A 384 -20.88 5.28 -27.80
CA LYS A 384 -19.97 6.28 -28.39
C LYS A 384 -20.44 7.69 -28.03
N PHE A 385 -19.86 8.24 -27.00
CA PHE A 385 -20.16 9.57 -26.47
C PHE A 385 -18.87 10.30 -26.16
N SER A 386 -18.69 11.51 -26.66
CA SER A 386 -17.46 12.25 -26.52
C SER A 386 -17.61 13.44 -25.59
N GLY A 387 -16.61 13.71 -24.81
CA GLY A 387 -16.50 14.88 -23.95
C GLY A 387 -15.04 15.22 -23.67
N SER A 388 -14.84 16.35 -23.00
CA SER A 388 -13.51 16.84 -22.68
C SER A 388 -13.16 16.65 -21.20
N ALA A 389 -11.87 16.56 -20.92
CA ALA A 389 -11.34 16.57 -19.57
C ALA A 389 -11.90 17.73 -18.73
N GLY A 390 -12.08 17.49 -17.43
CA GLY A 390 -12.62 18.44 -16.47
C GLY A 390 -14.13 18.55 -16.43
N ASN A 391 -14.88 17.88 -17.33
CA ASN A 391 -16.34 17.89 -17.30
C ASN A 391 -16.87 16.70 -16.49
N ASP A 392 -17.96 16.95 -15.78
CA ASP A 392 -18.76 15.88 -15.17
C ASP A 392 -19.60 15.19 -16.23
N VAL A 393 -19.63 13.89 -16.19
CA VAL A 393 -20.44 13.02 -17.02
C VAL A 393 -21.45 12.32 -16.12
N GLN A 394 -22.73 12.51 -16.40
CA GLN A 394 -23.83 11.91 -15.65
C GLN A 394 -24.48 10.81 -16.49
N PHE A 395 -24.79 9.70 -15.87
CA PHE A 395 -25.60 8.63 -16.43
C PHE A 395 -26.93 8.55 -15.67
N GLY A 396 -27.92 9.23 -16.18
CA GLY A 396 -29.21 9.42 -15.49
C GLY A 396 -29.04 10.02 -14.10
N GLU A 397 -29.78 9.46 -13.15
CA GLU A 397 -29.61 9.73 -11.71
C GLU A 397 -28.69 8.68 -11.02
N LEU A 398 -28.18 7.71 -11.78
CA LEU A 398 -27.47 6.54 -11.24
C LEU A 398 -26.01 6.81 -10.88
N ALA A 399 -25.32 7.62 -11.68
CA ALA A 399 -23.91 7.89 -11.43
C ALA A 399 -23.41 9.19 -12.06
N THR A 400 -22.36 9.76 -11.48
CA THR A 400 -21.61 10.88 -12.05
C THR A 400 -20.12 10.63 -11.87
N VAL A 401 -19.33 10.91 -12.91
CA VAL A 401 -17.87 10.83 -12.87
C VAL A 401 -17.26 12.03 -13.57
N THR A 402 -16.18 12.59 -13.01
CA THR A 402 -15.43 13.69 -13.64
C THR A 402 -14.39 13.12 -14.60
N ALA A 403 -14.43 13.53 -15.85
CA ALA A 403 -13.45 13.14 -16.85
C ALA A 403 -12.05 13.74 -16.53
N LYS A 404 -11.05 12.92 -16.41
CA LYS A 404 -9.65 13.35 -16.27
C LYS A 404 -8.95 13.53 -17.62
N TYR A 405 -9.44 12.84 -18.64
CA TYR A 405 -8.95 12.90 -20.03
C TYR A 405 -10.10 13.16 -20.98
N ASP A 406 -9.79 13.64 -22.18
CA ASP A 406 -10.76 13.67 -23.27
C ASP A 406 -11.18 12.23 -23.58
N PHE A 407 -12.48 12.03 -23.81
CA PHE A 407 -13.02 10.69 -24.03
C PHE A 407 -13.91 10.64 -25.27
N THR A 408 -14.05 9.46 -25.85
CA THR A 408 -14.84 9.19 -27.05
C THR A 408 -15.87 8.09 -26.89
N SER A 409 -15.82 7.37 -25.77
CA SER A 409 -16.81 6.36 -25.41
C SER A 409 -17.01 6.28 -23.90
N ILE A 410 -18.19 5.80 -23.53
CA ILE A 410 -18.60 5.52 -22.15
C ILE A 410 -18.93 4.04 -22.00
N LEU A 411 -18.75 3.53 -20.79
CA LEU A 411 -19.31 2.27 -20.32
C LEU A 411 -20.02 2.54 -19.00
N PHE A 412 -21.24 2.07 -18.88
CA PHE A 412 -21.94 2.03 -17.61
C PHE A 412 -22.56 0.65 -17.39
N SER A 413 -22.35 0.05 -16.23
CA SER A 413 -22.96 -1.20 -15.81
C SER A 413 -23.37 -1.10 -14.34
N SER A 414 -24.57 -1.53 -14.03
CA SER A 414 -25.12 -1.54 -12.68
C SER A 414 -26.29 -2.51 -12.61
N SER A 415 -26.55 -3.08 -11.44
CA SER A 415 -27.77 -3.86 -11.18
C SER A 415 -29.07 -3.03 -11.25
N GLU A 416 -28.95 -1.70 -11.26
CA GLU A 416 -30.09 -0.78 -11.41
C GLU A 416 -30.49 -0.55 -12.88
N LEU A 417 -29.68 -1.02 -13.84
CA LEU A 417 -30.04 -0.97 -15.25
C LEU A 417 -31.15 -1.99 -15.56
N ALA A 418 -32.21 -1.51 -16.20
CA ALA A 418 -33.27 -2.37 -16.74
C ALA A 418 -33.06 -2.55 -18.24
N SER A 419 -32.98 -3.80 -18.69
CA SER A 419 -32.82 -4.12 -20.11
C SER A 419 -33.95 -3.50 -20.96
N GLY A 420 -33.58 -2.79 -22.04
CA GLY A 420 -34.47 -2.08 -22.91
C GLY A 420 -34.98 -0.72 -22.38
N ALA A 421 -34.57 -0.31 -21.18
CA ALA A 421 -34.88 1.02 -20.65
C ALA A 421 -33.98 2.09 -21.28
N GLU A 422 -34.52 3.29 -21.39
CA GLU A 422 -33.81 4.47 -21.89
C GLU A 422 -33.20 5.27 -20.72
N TYR A 423 -31.95 5.67 -20.87
CA TYR A 423 -31.20 6.49 -19.92
C TYR A 423 -30.63 7.72 -20.62
N THR A 424 -30.50 8.81 -19.89
CA THR A 424 -29.91 10.03 -20.41
C THR A 424 -28.46 10.13 -19.98
N VAL A 425 -27.54 10.35 -20.94
CA VAL A 425 -26.14 10.67 -20.67
C VAL A 425 -25.92 12.16 -20.87
N ILE A 426 -25.37 12.84 -19.89
CA ILE A 426 -25.12 14.30 -19.91
C ILE A 426 -23.65 14.59 -19.69
N CYS A 427 -23.08 15.47 -20.50
CA CYS A 427 -21.75 16.04 -20.32
C CYS A 427 -21.78 17.51 -20.75
N GLY A 428 -21.68 18.43 -19.78
CA GLY A 428 -21.84 19.86 -20.02
C GLY A 428 -23.21 20.19 -20.63
N GLN A 429 -23.22 20.75 -21.83
CA GLN A 429 -24.47 21.06 -22.58
C GLN A 429 -24.93 19.92 -23.50
N ARG A 430 -24.17 18.87 -23.64
CA ARG A 430 -24.50 17.71 -24.46
C ARG A 430 -25.34 16.72 -23.68
N SER A 431 -26.39 16.25 -24.26
CA SER A 431 -27.29 15.23 -23.71
C SER A 431 -27.71 14.26 -24.81
N GLU A 432 -27.61 12.98 -24.54
CA GLU A 432 -28.05 11.91 -25.45
C GLU A 432 -28.80 10.84 -24.68
N THR A 433 -29.76 10.20 -25.36
CA THR A 433 -30.50 9.05 -24.81
C THR A 433 -29.86 7.76 -25.30
N VAL A 434 -29.65 6.82 -24.41
CA VAL A 434 -29.08 5.50 -24.67
C VAL A 434 -30.01 4.43 -24.12
N THR A 435 -30.00 3.24 -24.73
CA THR A 435 -30.82 2.10 -24.31
C THR A 435 -29.92 1.05 -23.68
N ALA A 436 -30.32 0.51 -22.50
CA ALA A 436 -29.61 -0.54 -21.81
C ALA A 436 -29.92 -1.95 -22.33
#